data_65ee43461172a9a10a37d40c50d5dcd9
#
_entry.id   65ee43461172a9a10a37d40c50d5dcd9
#
_cell.length_a   1.000
_cell.length_b   1.000
_cell.length_c   1.000
_cell.angle_alpha   90.00
_cell.angle_beta   90.00
_cell.angle_gamma   90.00
#
_symmetry.space_group_name_H-M   'P 1'
#
loop_
_entity.id
_entity.type
_entity.pdbx_description
1 polymer ?
#
loop_
_entity_poly.entity_id
_entity_poly.type
_entity_poly.pdbx_seq_one_letter_code
_entity_poly.pdbx_strand_id
1 'polypeptide(L)'
;MLKILIPTIMLVPTTWLTPAKMVWPTALMHSLVIALTSLTWLCSSGETGWSSLNHFMALDPLSTPLLVLTCWLLPLMILASQNHTAGEPINRQRMYISLLTSLQIFLIMAFSATEVILFYIMFEATLVPTLLLITRWGNQAERLNAGTYFLFYTLAGSLPLLVALLLLQNTTGTLSLLTLQYAPALPMLTTGDKI
;
A
#
# COMPACT_ATOMS: atom_id res chain seq x y z
N MET A 1 5.83 3.75 -12.97
CA MET A 1 4.92 3.01 -12.08
C MET A 1 4.68 1.58 -12.53
N LEU A 2 4.15 1.34 -13.73
CA LEU A 2 3.85 0.00 -14.24
C LEU A 2 5.05 -0.96 -14.22
N LYS A 3 6.28 -0.48 -14.43
CA LYS A 3 7.50 -1.31 -14.40
C LYS A 3 7.77 -2.00 -13.05
N ILE A 4 7.19 -1.50 -11.96
CA ILE A 4 7.32 -2.09 -10.64
C ILE A 4 6.02 -2.76 -10.21
N LEU A 5 4.87 -2.17 -10.53
CA LEU A 5 3.57 -2.72 -10.16
C LEU A 5 3.28 -4.06 -10.85
N ILE A 6 3.61 -4.21 -12.14
CA ILE A 6 3.42 -5.48 -12.85
C ILE A 6 4.27 -6.61 -12.24
N PRO A 7 5.59 -6.46 -12.01
CA PRO A 7 6.37 -7.51 -11.35
C PRO A 7 5.88 -7.83 -9.93
N THR A 8 5.41 -6.85 -9.16
CA THR A 8 4.86 -7.14 -7.82
C THR A 8 3.58 -7.97 -7.89
N ILE A 9 2.67 -7.67 -8.82
CA ILE A 9 1.47 -8.48 -9.03
C ILE A 9 1.85 -9.89 -9.51
N MET A 10 2.82 -10.00 -10.42
CA MET A 10 3.29 -11.30 -10.94
C MET A 10 3.97 -12.17 -9.88
N LEU A 11 4.43 -11.60 -8.77
CA LEU A 11 5.00 -12.38 -7.68
C LEU A 11 3.95 -13.30 -7.03
N VAL A 12 2.69 -12.91 -6.99
CA VAL A 12 1.61 -13.75 -6.43
C VAL A 12 1.45 -15.06 -7.22
N PRO A 13 1.17 -15.08 -8.54
CA PRO A 13 1.06 -16.33 -9.29
C PRO A 13 2.37 -17.12 -9.34
N THR A 14 3.53 -16.48 -9.37
CA THR A 14 4.81 -17.20 -9.37
C THR A 14 5.01 -18.00 -8.08
N THR A 15 4.63 -17.50 -6.92
CA THR A 15 4.71 -18.24 -5.65
C THR A 15 3.80 -19.48 -5.63
N TRP A 16 2.71 -19.48 -6.37
CA TRP A 16 1.79 -20.62 -6.47
C TRP A 16 2.24 -21.67 -7.49
N LEU A 17 2.88 -21.24 -8.58
CA LEU A 17 3.37 -22.12 -9.64
C LEU A 17 4.70 -22.81 -9.31
N THR A 18 5.53 -22.20 -8.45
CA THR A 18 6.85 -22.76 -8.11
C THR A 18 6.76 -24.00 -7.24
N PRO A 19 7.68 -25.01 -7.41
CA PRO A 19 7.73 -26.18 -6.58
C PRO A 19 8.09 -25.83 -5.13
N ALA A 20 7.65 -26.67 -4.17
CA ALA A 20 7.77 -26.39 -2.73
C ALA A 20 9.18 -25.99 -2.26
N LYS A 21 10.22 -26.62 -2.79
CA LYS A 21 11.61 -26.37 -2.40
C LYS A 21 12.13 -25.01 -2.88
N MET A 22 11.54 -24.44 -3.93
CA MET A 22 12.01 -23.21 -4.59
C MET A 22 11.16 -21.97 -4.23
N VAL A 23 10.06 -22.12 -3.46
CA VAL A 23 9.14 -21.01 -3.16
C VAL A 23 9.86 -19.83 -2.50
N TRP A 24 10.67 -20.08 -1.48
CA TRP A 24 11.39 -19.05 -0.74
C TRP A 24 12.48 -18.36 -1.58
N PRO A 25 13.42 -19.10 -2.20
CA PRO A 25 14.47 -18.47 -2.99
C PRO A 25 13.90 -17.72 -4.20
N THR A 26 12.88 -18.23 -4.87
CA THR A 26 12.25 -17.53 -6.00
C THR A 26 11.52 -16.27 -5.56
N ALA A 27 10.76 -16.29 -4.47
CA ALA A 27 10.10 -15.12 -3.94
C ALA A 27 11.12 -14.05 -3.50
N LEU A 28 12.20 -14.46 -2.85
CA LEU A 28 13.25 -13.56 -2.40
C LEU A 28 14.00 -12.94 -3.60
N MET A 29 14.41 -13.74 -4.58
CA MET A 29 15.09 -13.21 -5.77
C MET A 29 14.21 -12.25 -6.56
N HIS A 30 12.94 -12.60 -6.75
CA HIS A 30 11.99 -11.74 -7.47
C HIS A 30 11.75 -10.41 -6.71
N SER A 31 11.56 -10.44 -5.40
CA SER A 31 11.40 -9.25 -4.57
C SER A 31 12.66 -8.37 -4.53
N LEU A 32 13.87 -8.96 -4.54
CA LEU A 32 15.13 -8.22 -4.65
C LEU A 32 15.25 -7.49 -6.00
N VAL A 33 14.85 -8.14 -7.09
CA VAL A 33 14.85 -7.50 -8.42
C VAL A 33 13.91 -6.29 -8.42
N ILE A 34 12.71 -6.40 -7.80
CA ILE A 34 11.79 -5.28 -7.63
C ILE A 34 12.43 -4.16 -6.81
N ALA A 35 13.09 -4.49 -5.70
CA ALA A 35 13.76 -3.51 -4.86
C ALA A 35 14.90 -2.80 -5.59
N LEU A 36 15.72 -3.51 -6.37
CA LEU A 36 16.78 -2.93 -7.18
C LEU A 36 16.24 -2.03 -8.30
N THR A 37 15.17 -2.46 -8.97
CA THR A 37 14.54 -1.62 -10.00
C THR A 37 13.90 -0.36 -9.42
N SER A 38 13.44 -0.38 -8.17
CA SER A 38 12.90 0.80 -7.50
C SER A 38 13.93 1.92 -7.28
N LEU A 39 15.23 1.58 -7.16
CA LEU A 39 16.29 2.58 -7.03
C LEU A 39 16.42 3.49 -8.27
N THR A 40 16.00 3.02 -9.44
CA THR A 40 15.98 3.86 -10.64
C THR A 40 15.08 5.08 -10.50
N TRP A 41 14.07 5.02 -9.64
CA TRP A 41 13.22 6.16 -9.35
C TRP A 41 13.92 7.28 -8.58
N LEU A 42 14.83 6.93 -7.66
CA LEU A 42 15.63 7.92 -6.94
C LEU A 42 16.58 8.68 -7.89
N CYS A 43 17.13 7.97 -8.89
CA CYS A 43 18.02 8.60 -9.87
C CYS A 43 17.25 9.51 -10.84
N SER A 44 15.98 9.20 -11.14
CA SER A 44 15.15 9.96 -12.08
C SER A 44 14.40 11.13 -11.43
N SER A 45 14.33 11.19 -10.10
CA SER A 45 13.60 12.22 -9.34
C SER A 45 14.32 13.58 -9.24
N GLY A 46 15.37 13.81 -10.02
CA GLY A 46 16.10 15.08 -10.05
C GLY A 46 15.32 16.26 -10.66
N GLU A 47 14.17 16.01 -11.27
CA GLU A 47 13.28 17.06 -11.79
C GLU A 47 12.25 17.40 -10.72
N THR A 48 12.23 18.67 -10.32
CA THR A 48 11.24 19.23 -9.38
C THR A 48 9.88 19.26 -10.07
N GLY A 49 9.03 18.27 -9.80
CA GLY A 49 7.68 18.22 -10.35
C GLY A 49 7.09 16.81 -10.39
N TRP A 50 5.83 16.73 -10.77
CA TRP A 50 5.11 15.47 -10.94
C TRP A 50 5.63 14.76 -12.19
N SER A 51 6.33 13.65 -12.01
CA SER A 51 6.83 12.81 -13.10
C SER A 51 5.94 11.57 -13.28
N SER A 52 5.92 11.03 -14.49
CA SER A 52 5.15 9.81 -14.83
C SER A 52 3.65 9.91 -14.55
N LEU A 53 3.06 11.03 -14.89
CA LEU A 53 1.66 11.33 -14.66
C LEU A 53 0.75 10.44 -15.50
N ASN A 54 0.10 9.48 -14.87
CA ASN A 54 -1.12 8.84 -15.35
C ASN A 54 -2.31 9.48 -14.64
N HIS A 55 -3.52 9.32 -15.18
CA HIS A 55 -4.74 9.89 -14.60
C HIS A 55 -4.94 9.50 -13.10
N PHE A 56 -4.50 8.30 -12.72
CA PHE A 56 -4.69 7.75 -11.37
C PHE A 56 -3.42 7.67 -10.52
N MET A 57 -2.24 7.74 -11.13
CA MET A 57 -0.96 7.52 -10.45
C MET A 57 0.09 8.51 -10.91
N ALA A 58 0.79 9.11 -9.96
CA ALA A 58 1.93 10.00 -10.20
C ALA A 58 3.07 9.71 -9.23
N LEU A 59 4.25 10.21 -9.57
CA LEU A 59 5.43 10.17 -8.72
C LEU A 59 5.77 11.58 -8.26
N ASP A 60 5.81 11.76 -6.96
CA ASP A 60 6.26 12.97 -6.31
C ASP A 60 7.66 12.80 -5.74
N PRO A 61 8.45 13.88 -5.60
CA PRO A 61 9.72 13.83 -4.88
C PRO A 61 9.60 13.34 -3.43
N LEU A 62 8.44 13.58 -2.78
CA LEU A 62 8.15 13.11 -1.42
C LEU A 62 7.68 11.66 -1.37
N SER A 63 6.88 11.21 -2.35
CA SER A 63 6.37 9.84 -2.39
C SER A 63 7.43 8.84 -2.88
N THR A 64 8.36 9.26 -3.72
CA THR A 64 9.40 8.40 -4.29
C THR A 64 10.23 7.66 -3.24
N PRO A 65 10.82 8.29 -2.21
CA PRO A 65 11.57 7.57 -1.18
C PRO A 65 10.70 6.60 -0.37
N LEU A 66 9.43 6.93 -0.13
CA LEU A 66 8.49 6.03 0.55
C LEU A 66 8.20 4.79 -0.30
N LEU A 67 8.02 4.96 -1.60
CA LEU A 67 7.84 3.84 -2.54
C LEU A 67 9.07 2.94 -2.63
N VAL A 68 10.27 3.52 -2.66
CA VAL A 68 11.51 2.75 -2.61
C VAL A 68 11.63 1.98 -1.30
N LEU A 69 11.33 2.63 -0.17
CA LEU A 69 11.33 1.98 1.14
C LEU A 69 10.38 0.78 1.18
N THR A 70 9.14 0.93 0.69
CA THR A 70 8.18 -0.20 0.65
C THR A 70 8.68 -1.36 -0.20
N CYS A 71 9.33 -1.07 -1.34
CA CYS A 71 9.93 -2.11 -2.19
C CYS A 71 11.10 -2.84 -1.51
N TRP A 72 11.88 -2.17 -0.67
CA TRP A 72 12.97 -2.78 0.09
C TRP A 72 12.49 -3.57 1.31
N LEU A 73 11.37 -3.18 1.92
CA LEU A 73 10.82 -3.91 3.08
C LEU A 73 10.36 -5.32 2.72
N LEU A 74 9.83 -5.56 1.52
CA LEU A 74 9.34 -6.89 1.15
C LEU A 74 10.41 -7.98 1.20
N PRO A 75 11.57 -7.87 0.52
CA PRO A 75 12.61 -8.90 0.59
C PRO A 75 13.13 -9.09 2.02
N LEU A 76 13.25 -8.03 2.81
CA LEU A 76 13.65 -8.10 4.20
C LEU A 76 12.63 -8.86 5.04
N MET A 77 11.34 -8.63 4.85
CA MET A 77 10.26 -9.35 5.52
C MET A 77 10.23 -10.83 5.15
N ILE A 78 10.44 -11.16 3.86
CA ILE A 78 10.53 -12.55 3.40
C ILE A 78 11.72 -13.24 4.07
N LEU A 79 12.87 -12.59 4.11
CA LEU A 79 14.09 -13.15 4.71
C LEU A 79 13.95 -13.36 6.22
N ALA A 80 13.38 -12.39 6.93
CA ALA A 80 13.16 -12.47 8.38
C ALA A 80 12.15 -13.56 8.78
N SER A 81 11.12 -13.79 7.95
CA SER A 81 10.03 -14.73 8.25
C SER A 81 10.33 -16.18 7.85
N GLN A 82 11.41 -16.43 7.10
CA GLN A 82 11.73 -17.76 6.59
C GLN A 82 11.81 -18.84 7.70
N ASN A 83 12.52 -18.55 8.77
CA ASN A 83 12.69 -19.49 9.88
C ASN A 83 11.40 -19.67 10.70
N HIS A 84 10.62 -18.62 10.84
CA HIS A 84 9.37 -18.66 11.59
C HIS A 84 8.31 -19.53 10.92
N THR A 85 8.26 -19.52 9.59
CA THR A 85 7.27 -20.26 8.80
C THR A 85 7.77 -21.61 8.30
N ALA A 86 9.03 -21.98 8.56
CA ALA A 86 9.63 -23.24 8.08
C ALA A 86 8.89 -24.50 8.56
N GLY A 87 8.26 -24.45 9.74
CA GLY A 87 7.46 -25.57 10.30
C GLY A 87 6.03 -25.65 9.74
N GLU A 88 5.58 -24.68 8.98
CA GLU A 88 4.22 -24.63 8.45
C GLU A 88 4.08 -25.43 7.14
N PRO A 89 2.88 -25.99 6.84
CA PRO A 89 2.64 -26.64 5.56
C PRO A 89 2.81 -25.66 4.40
N ILE A 90 3.28 -26.16 3.26
CA ILE A 90 3.66 -25.34 2.09
C ILE A 90 2.54 -24.39 1.60
N ASN A 91 1.28 -24.81 1.70
CA ASN A 91 0.16 -23.96 1.27
C ASN A 91 0.00 -22.74 2.20
N ARG A 92 0.31 -22.87 3.49
CA ARG A 92 0.31 -21.74 4.42
C ARG A 92 1.47 -20.78 4.18
N GLN A 93 2.65 -21.32 3.85
CA GLN A 93 3.80 -20.51 3.48
C GLN A 93 3.52 -19.68 2.21
N ARG A 94 2.92 -20.29 1.20
CA ARG A 94 2.49 -19.58 -0.03
C ARG A 94 1.45 -18.49 0.27
N MET A 95 0.47 -18.80 1.11
CA MET A 95 -0.53 -17.81 1.55
C MET A 95 0.13 -16.64 2.28
N TYR A 96 1.09 -16.91 3.16
CA TYR A 96 1.84 -15.87 3.89
C TYR A 96 2.57 -14.92 2.93
N ILE A 97 3.33 -15.45 1.98
CA ILE A 97 4.04 -14.64 0.97
C ILE A 97 3.04 -13.86 0.11
N SER A 98 1.92 -14.46 -0.30
CA SER A 98 0.90 -13.78 -1.09
C SER A 98 0.23 -12.62 -0.33
N LEU A 99 0.03 -12.73 0.98
CA LEU A 99 -0.47 -11.65 1.82
C LEU A 99 0.53 -10.51 1.97
N LEU A 100 1.82 -10.81 2.15
CA LEU A 100 2.88 -9.80 2.18
C LEU A 100 2.98 -9.04 0.86
N THR A 101 2.89 -9.76 -0.27
CA THR A 101 2.91 -9.13 -1.60
C THR A 101 1.67 -8.30 -1.88
N SER A 102 0.48 -8.74 -1.45
CA SER A 102 -0.75 -7.96 -1.59
C SER A 102 -0.70 -6.67 -0.78
N LEU A 103 -0.14 -6.72 0.43
CA LEU A 103 0.09 -5.54 1.25
C LEU A 103 1.00 -4.54 0.53
N GLN A 104 2.11 -5.01 -0.05
CA GLN A 104 3.01 -4.16 -0.83
C GLN A 104 2.30 -3.52 -2.03
N ILE A 105 1.47 -4.28 -2.77
CA ILE A 105 0.72 -3.76 -3.92
C ILE A 105 -0.18 -2.60 -3.49
N PHE A 106 -0.95 -2.78 -2.41
CA PHE A 106 -1.83 -1.72 -1.90
C PHE A 106 -1.06 -0.49 -1.42
N LEU A 107 0.09 -0.68 -0.75
CA LEU A 107 0.95 0.44 -0.33
C LEU A 107 1.53 1.20 -1.53
N ILE A 108 2.01 0.50 -2.57
CA ILE A 108 2.51 1.14 -3.79
C ILE A 108 1.39 1.95 -4.45
N MET A 109 0.19 1.40 -4.55
CA MET A 109 -0.96 2.11 -5.12
C MET A 109 -1.38 3.30 -4.26
N ALA A 110 -1.36 3.18 -2.94
CA ALA A 110 -1.69 4.27 -2.02
C ALA A 110 -0.71 5.45 -2.17
N PHE A 111 0.60 5.19 -2.09
CA PHE A 111 1.61 6.27 -2.17
C PHE A 111 1.76 6.89 -3.57
N SER A 112 1.23 6.25 -4.58
CA SER A 112 1.24 6.77 -5.95
C SER A 112 -0.08 7.40 -6.39
N ALA A 113 -1.10 7.38 -5.53
CA ALA A 113 -2.44 7.86 -5.87
C ALA A 113 -2.44 9.37 -6.14
N THR A 114 -3.04 9.79 -7.25
CA THR A 114 -3.27 11.20 -7.60
C THR A 114 -4.57 11.75 -7.03
N GLU A 115 -5.52 10.87 -6.72
CA GLU A 115 -6.80 11.21 -6.12
C GLU A 115 -6.82 10.83 -4.64
N VAL A 116 -7.32 11.72 -3.79
CA VAL A 116 -7.39 11.49 -2.34
C VAL A 116 -8.31 10.32 -2.00
N ILE A 117 -9.37 10.11 -2.78
CA ILE A 117 -10.28 8.98 -2.57
C ILE A 117 -9.62 7.65 -2.92
N LEU A 118 -8.79 7.61 -3.97
CA LEU A 118 -8.01 6.42 -4.33
C LEU A 118 -6.98 6.09 -3.25
N PHE A 119 -6.29 7.11 -2.73
CA PHE A 119 -5.40 6.97 -1.58
C PHE A 119 -6.12 6.33 -0.39
N TYR A 120 -7.30 6.86 -0.02
CA TYR A 120 -8.10 6.35 1.08
C TYR A 120 -8.48 4.88 0.87
N ILE A 121 -9.03 4.53 -0.30
CA ILE A 121 -9.46 3.15 -0.62
C ILE A 121 -8.28 2.17 -0.54
N MET A 122 -7.12 2.53 -1.12
CA MET A 122 -5.95 1.66 -1.11
C MET A 122 -5.34 1.53 0.29
N PHE A 123 -5.36 2.59 1.08
CA PHE A 123 -4.93 2.56 2.48
C PHE A 123 -5.85 1.64 3.31
N GLU A 124 -7.15 1.77 3.19
CA GLU A 124 -8.11 0.85 3.83
C GLU A 124 -7.93 -0.60 3.38
N ALA A 125 -7.65 -0.83 2.09
CA ALA A 125 -7.41 -2.17 1.57
C ALA A 125 -6.19 -2.85 2.22
N THR A 126 -5.21 -2.10 2.74
CA THR A 126 -4.07 -2.68 3.47
C THR A 126 -4.46 -3.33 4.78
N LEU A 127 -5.60 -2.94 5.37
CA LEU A 127 -6.09 -3.51 6.64
C LEU A 127 -6.45 -4.99 6.51
N VAL A 128 -6.95 -5.41 5.35
CA VAL A 128 -7.35 -6.81 5.13
C VAL A 128 -6.16 -7.77 5.24
N PRO A 129 -5.07 -7.60 4.47
CA PRO A 129 -3.91 -8.49 4.59
C PRO A 129 -3.21 -8.37 5.94
N THR A 130 -3.12 -7.18 6.54
CA THR A 130 -2.52 -7.02 7.87
C THR A 130 -3.32 -7.73 8.95
N LEU A 131 -4.65 -7.63 8.93
CA LEU A 131 -5.52 -8.35 9.84
C LEU A 131 -5.32 -9.86 9.73
N LEU A 132 -5.28 -10.40 8.51
CA LEU A 132 -5.06 -11.81 8.26
C LEU A 132 -3.68 -12.28 8.75
N LEU A 133 -2.64 -11.46 8.58
CA LEU A 133 -1.30 -11.75 9.09
C LEU A 133 -1.29 -11.82 10.63
N ILE A 134 -1.89 -10.85 11.31
CA ILE A 134 -1.96 -10.82 12.78
C ILE A 134 -2.74 -12.01 13.33
N THR A 135 -3.92 -12.27 12.79
CA THR A 135 -4.82 -13.31 13.30
C THR A 135 -4.34 -14.73 13.02
N ARG A 136 -3.66 -14.94 11.88
CA ARG A 136 -3.26 -16.27 11.40
C ARG A 136 -1.87 -16.69 11.88
N TRP A 137 -0.90 -15.75 11.88
CA TRP A 137 0.52 -16.01 12.19
C TRP A 137 1.03 -15.30 13.45
N GLY A 138 0.18 -14.59 14.19
CA GLY A 138 0.55 -14.01 15.48
C GLY A 138 0.93 -15.11 16.50
N ASN A 139 2.00 -14.87 17.25
CA ASN A 139 2.51 -15.85 18.24
C ASN A 139 1.74 -15.84 19.56
N GLN A 140 0.98 -14.79 19.87
CA GLN A 140 0.28 -14.64 21.15
C GLN A 140 -1.06 -15.37 21.13
N ALA A 141 -1.47 -15.92 22.30
CA ALA A 141 -2.76 -16.58 22.46
C ALA A 141 -3.94 -15.62 22.18
N GLU A 142 -3.78 -14.34 22.50
CA GLU A 142 -4.79 -13.30 22.32
C GLU A 142 -4.78 -12.62 20.94
N ARG A 143 -4.12 -13.21 19.96
CA ARG A 143 -3.99 -12.66 18.59
C ARG A 143 -5.32 -12.30 17.92
N LEU A 144 -6.39 -13.06 18.22
CA LEU A 144 -7.73 -12.79 17.68
C LEU A 144 -8.31 -11.51 18.28
N ASN A 145 -8.19 -11.32 19.59
CA ASN A 145 -8.64 -10.10 20.24
C ASN A 145 -7.84 -8.89 19.77
N ALA A 146 -6.51 -9.04 19.65
CA ALA A 146 -5.66 -7.98 19.10
C ALA A 146 -6.05 -7.60 17.68
N GLY A 147 -6.37 -8.58 16.81
CA GLY A 147 -6.84 -8.34 15.46
C GLY A 147 -8.19 -7.61 15.41
N THR A 148 -9.13 -7.98 16.26
CA THR A 148 -10.42 -7.30 16.34
C THR A 148 -10.29 -5.86 16.85
N TYR A 149 -9.48 -5.62 17.87
CA TYR A 149 -9.19 -4.24 18.33
C TYR A 149 -8.52 -3.41 17.25
N PHE A 150 -7.52 -3.97 16.58
CA PHE A 150 -6.86 -3.30 15.45
C PHE A 150 -7.88 -2.85 14.39
N LEU A 151 -8.80 -3.74 13.99
CA LEU A 151 -9.82 -3.43 13.00
C LEU A 151 -10.79 -2.34 13.49
N PHE A 152 -11.28 -2.44 14.73
CA PHE A 152 -12.23 -1.44 15.25
C PHE A 152 -11.60 -0.06 15.39
N TYR A 153 -10.38 0.05 15.92
CA TYR A 153 -9.70 1.34 16.08
C TYR A 153 -9.37 1.99 14.73
N THR A 154 -8.90 1.21 13.77
CA THR A 154 -8.57 1.73 12.44
C THR A 154 -9.82 2.17 11.69
N LEU A 155 -10.90 1.39 11.68
CA LEU A 155 -12.16 1.78 11.06
C LEU A 155 -12.80 2.99 11.76
N ALA A 156 -12.78 3.05 13.08
CA ALA A 156 -13.32 4.20 13.81
C ALA A 156 -12.56 5.50 13.48
N GLY A 157 -11.27 5.42 13.19
CA GLY A 157 -10.47 6.57 12.76
C GLY A 157 -10.66 6.95 11.30
N SER A 158 -10.88 5.96 10.42
CA SER A 158 -10.95 6.19 8.97
C SER A 158 -12.36 6.59 8.48
N LEU A 159 -13.44 6.16 9.14
CA LEU A 159 -14.80 6.54 8.76
C LEU A 159 -15.06 8.05 8.80
N PRO A 160 -14.63 8.81 9.82
CA PRO A 160 -14.76 10.27 9.81
C PRO A 160 -14.00 10.93 8.66
N LEU A 161 -12.83 10.37 8.30
CA LEU A 161 -12.05 10.85 7.15
C LEU A 161 -12.83 10.65 5.83
N LEU A 162 -13.48 9.50 5.66
CA LEU A 162 -14.32 9.25 4.47
C LEU A 162 -15.44 10.29 4.36
N VAL A 163 -16.14 10.57 5.46
CA VAL A 163 -17.20 11.59 5.49
C VAL A 163 -16.64 12.96 5.10
N ALA A 164 -15.49 13.34 5.64
CA ALA A 164 -14.83 14.60 5.31
C ALA A 164 -14.44 14.67 3.80
N LEU A 165 -13.95 13.58 3.22
CA LEU A 165 -13.63 13.51 1.79
C LEU A 165 -14.85 13.64 0.90
N LEU A 166 -15.98 13.02 1.27
CA LEU A 166 -17.24 13.14 0.53
C LEU A 166 -17.81 14.56 0.61
N LEU A 167 -17.72 15.22 1.76
CA LEU A 167 -18.08 16.63 1.89
C LEU A 167 -17.20 17.54 1.04
N LEU A 168 -15.90 17.26 1.04
CA LEU A 168 -14.93 18.00 0.20
C LEU A 168 -15.25 17.80 -1.28
N GLN A 169 -15.58 16.59 -1.72
CA GLN A 169 -15.99 16.32 -3.09
C GLN A 169 -17.25 17.09 -3.49
N ASN A 170 -18.22 17.17 -2.59
CA ASN A 170 -19.46 17.89 -2.83
C ASN A 170 -19.25 19.40 -2.96
N THR A 171 -18.25 19.95 -2.27
CA THR A 171 -17.96 21.39 -2.29
C THR A 171 -17.02 21.79 -3.44
N THR A 172 -16.00 20.98 -3.75
CA THR A 172 -14.99 21.30 -4.77
C THR A 172 -15.28 20.70 -6.14
N GLY A 173 -16.13 19.67 -6.22
CA GLY A 173 -16.45 18.94 -7.45
C GLY A 173 -15.35 17.97 -7.93
N THR A 174 -14.11 18.05 -7.40
CA THR A 174 -12.98 17.20 -7.77
C THR A 174 -12.14 16.86 -6.55
N LEU A 175 -11.60 15.62 -6.50
CA LEU A 175 -10.71 15.16 -5.43
C LEU A 175 -9.28 14.93 -5.90
N SER A 176 -8.90 15.46 -7.08
CA SER A 176 -7.53 15.35 -7.52
C SER A 176 -6.61 16.24 -6.68
N LEU A 177 -5.49 15.69 -6.19
CA LEU A 177 -4.52 16.42 -5.37
C LEU A 177 -3.99 17.66 -6.08
N LEU A 178 -3.83 17.61 -7.39
CA LEU A 178 -3.37 18.74 -8.20
C LEU A 178 -4.37 19.89 -8.20
N THR A 179 -5.65 19.61 -8.39
CA THR A 179 -6.68 20.65 -8.38
C THR A 179 -6.90 21.23 -6.99
N LEU A 180 -6.81 20.40 -5.94
CA LEU A 180 -6.92 20.87 -4.56
C LEU A 180 -5.76 21.78 -4.15
N GLN A 181 -4.56 21.54 -4.67
CA GLN A 181 -3.39 22.38 -4.41
C GLN A 181 -3.52 23.78 -5.01
N TYR A 182 -4.19 23.90 -6.16
CA TYR A 182 -4.41 25.17 -6.85
C TYR A 182 -5.78 25.81 -6.53
N ALA A 183 -6.66 25.09 -5.83
CA ALA A 183 -7.94 25.66 -5.41
C ALA A 183 -7.67 26.82 -4.43
N PRO A 184 -8.31 28.00 -4.65
CA PRO A 184 -8.27 29.06 -3.65
C PRO A 184 -8.79 28.48 -2.34
N ALA A 185 -8.13 28.86 -1.22
CA ALA A 185 -8.49 28.42 0.12
C ALA A 185 -10.02 28.41 0.25
N LEU A 186 -10.57 27.23 0.56
CA LEU A 186 -12.02 27.06 0.73
C LEU A 186 -12.56 28.25 1.53
N PRO A 187 -13.55 29.00 1.03
CA PRO A 187 -14.17 30.01 1.86
C PRO A 187 -14.61 29.28 3.13
N MET A 188 -13.95 29.61 4.25
CA MET A 188 -14.39 29.17 5.56
C MET A 188 -15.91 29.30 5.54
N LEU A 189 -16.62 28.24 5.90
CA LEU A 189 -18.07 28.27 6.11
C LEU A 189 -18.40 29.46 7.00
N THR A 190 -18.45 30.62 6.45
CA THR A 190 -19.12 31.77 7.02
C THR A 190 -20.61 31.45 6.92
N THR A 191 -21.06 30.66 7.89
CA THR A 191 -22.46 30.58 8.28
C THR A 191 -22.87 31.98 8.72
N GLY A 192 -23.05 32.90 7.79
CA GLY A 192 -23.34 34.27 8.18
C GLY A 192 -24.05 35.15 7.14
N ASP A 193 -24.04 34.78 5.88
CA ASP A 193 -24.68 35.66 4.87
C ASP A 193 -25.64 34.88 3.97
N LYS A 194 -26.76 34.48 4.54
CA LYS A 194 -28.04 34.30 3.84
C LYS A 194 -29.18 34.57 4.83
N ILE A 195 -29.43 35.82 5.10
CA ILE A 195 -30.74 36.35 5.45
C ILE A 195 -31.04 37.46 4.48
#